data_36bde9667a1d1fd48b4bfa18a704fdae
#
_entry.id   36bde9667a1d1fd48b4bfa18a704fdae
#
_cell.length_a   1.000
_cell.length_b   1.000
_cell.length_c   1.000
_cell.angle_alpha   90.00
_cell.angle_beta   90.00
_cell.angle_gamma   90.00
#
_symmetry.space_group_name_H-M   'P 1'
#
loop_
_entity.id
_entity.type
_entity.pdbx_description
1 polymer ?
#
loop_
_entity_poly.entity_id
_entity_poly.type
_entity_poly.pdbx_seq_one_letter_code
_entity_poly.pdbx_strand_id
1 'polypeptide(L)'
;MHLTQENNLNVDARLLNIENLSISTQDQPLLEGLNLHLQAGDTLAIVGESGSGKTISCLAMMGLLPEKLKTSGRIIIDSKNILEIDEKTQTHIRGCQIAMIFQEPSTALNPLHRVEKIVGENFILQGGSKAKAQQQVIQLLKDVGIANPEYILKRYPHELSGGQKQRVMIAAALVLQPKILIADEPTTALDVILQTQILELLKSLQSKYGMALILISHDLNLVRRYADKLIVLHKGQVVEQGQLQQIFKNPASIYTQQLLEHDLGFAEQRSTSHKILSVQQLNVKYPIRRGFFNRIQGYTNAVENVNFELAQGEALGIVGESGSGKSSLALALVRLIKSEGQINFLGQDINRLEQKALRKIRSDLQIVFQDPFGSLNPRMTVGQIVAEGLKVKAIADKEIKQQVESALIKVELAEGFQHRYPHELSGGQRQRVALARALVVQPKLLILDEPTSALDRTTQKAMIQLLRRLQQTEHLSYIFISHDLNVVKALCHKVMVLRHAKVVEYQPTEQLFNA
;
A
#
# COMPACT_ATOMS: atom_id res chain seq x y z
N MET A 1 -7.92 2.49 -60.09
CA MET A 1 -6.63 1.86 -59.81
C MET A 1 -5.78 2.85 -59.03
N HIS A 2 -5.67 2.72 -57.75
CA HIS A 2 -4.80 3.32 -56.73
C HIS A 2 -5.57 3.55 -55.44
N LEU A 3 -5.68 2.53 -54.65
CA LEU A 3 -6.00 2.61 -53.22
C LEU A 3 -5.83 1.19 -52.66
N THR A 4 -4.62 0.78 -52.33
CA THR A 4 -4.32 -0.37 -51.44
C THR A 4 -2.80 -0.54 -51.35
N GLN A 5 -2.13 0.39 -50.64
CA GLN A 5 -0.73 0.20 -50.21
C GLN A 5 -0.38 1.17 -49.09
N GLU A 6 -1.11 1.15 -48.00
CA GLU A 6 -0.70 1.81 -46.75
C GLU A 6 -1.26 1.06 -45.54
N ASN A 7 -0.81 -0.15 -45.29
CA ASN A 7 -1.06 -0.81 -43.98
C ASN A 7 -0.10 -1.96 -43.65
N ASN A 8 1.08 -2.03 -44.32
CA ASN A 8 2.05 -3.13 -44.06
C ASN A 8 3.40 -2.68 -43.51
N LEU A 9 3.49 -1.49 -42.92
CA LEU A 9 4.73 -1.01 -42.30
C LEU A 9 4.47 -0.81 -40.81
N ASN A 10 4.63 -1.86 -39.98
CA ASN A 10 4.93 -1.83 -38.56
C ASN A 10 4.42 -3.04 -37.74
N VAL A 11 4.23 -4.19 -38.33
CA VAL A 11 3.83 -5.39 -37.53
C VAL A 11 5.04 -5.96 -36.77
N ASP A 12 6.27 -5.72 -37.25
CA ASP A 12 7.51 -6.30 -36.67
C ASP A 12 8.07 -5.56 -35.43
N ALA A 13 7.52 -4.42 -35.04
CA ALA A 13 8.03 -3.65 -33.90
C ALA A 13 7.24 -3.86 -32.58
N ARG A 14 6.15 -4.64 -32.58
CA ARG A 14 5.30 -4.83 -31.41
C ARG A 14 5.82 -5.97 -30.53
N LEU A 15 6.16 -5.66 -29.28
CA LEU A 15 6.57 -6.67 -28.29
C LEU A 15 5.36 -7.42 -27.70
N LEU A 16 4.23 -6.74 -27.53
CA LEU A 16 2.98 -7.29 -27.02
C LEU A 16 1.82 -6.74 -27.85
N ASN A 17 0.92 -7.61 -28.27
CA ASN A 17 -0.34 -7.24 -28.88
C ASN A 17 -1.47 -8.04 -28.22
N ILE A 18 -2.45 -7.35 -27.64
CA ILE A 18 -3.64 -7.95 -27.04
C ILE A 18 -4.84 -7.54 -27.88
N GLU A 19 -5.63 -8.52 -28.29
CA GLU A 19 -6.80 -8.36 -29.14
C GLU A 19 -8.03 -8.95 -28.43
N ASN A 20 -8.97 -8.07 -28.06
CA ASN A 20 -10.28 -8.40 -27.49
C ASN A 20 -10.22 -9.40 -26.32
N LEU A 21 -9.24 -9.22 -25.43
CA LEU A 21 -9.08 -10.10 -24.26
C LEU A 21 -10.23 -9.92 -23.28
N SER A 22 -10.93 -11.02 -23.01
CA SER A 22 -11.97 -11.07 -21.99
C SER A 22 -11.72 -12.23 -21.04
N ILE A 23 -11.99 -12.02 -19.75
CA ILE A 23 -11.75 -12.97 -18.66
C ILE A 23 -13.00 -12.99 -17.78
N SER A 24 -13.53 -14.20 -17.49
CA SER A 24 -14.71 -14.37 -16.64
C SER A 24 -14.59 -15.56 -15.71
N THR A 25 -15.29 -15.50 -14.59
CA THR A 25 -15.70 -16.69 -13.84
C THR A 25 -16.88 -17.37 -14.55
N GLN A 26 -17.46 -18.42 -13.96
CA GLN A 26 -18.69 -19.02 -14.51
C GLN A 26 -19.86 -18.03 -14.52
N ASP A 27 -19.91 -17.13 -13.53
CA ASP A 27 -21.09 -16.29 -13.25
C ASP A 27 -20.86 -14.80 -13.51
N GLN A 28 -19.60 -14.33 -13.58
CA GLN A 28 -19.31 -12.90 -13.66
C GLN A 28 -18.12 -12.58 -14.57
N PRO A 29 -18.21 -11.52 -15.40
CA PRO A 29 -17.07 -10.98 -16.12
C PRO A 29 -16.10 -10.30 -15.14
N LEU A 30 -14.80 -10.51 -15.36
CA LEU A 30 -13.71 -9.88 -14.61
C LEU A 30 -12.94 -8.87 -15.45
N LEU A 31 -12.90 -9.08 -16.76
CA LEU A 31 -12.30 -8.19 -17.75
C LEU A 31 -13.02 -8.40 -19.09
N GLU A 32 -13.33 -7.31 -19.79
CA GLU A 32 -14.05 -7.35 -21.05
C GLU A 32 -13.33 -6.53 -22.14
N GLY A 33 -13.02 -7.21 -23.25
CA GLY A 33 -12.60 -6.57 -24.50
C GLY A 33 -11.33 -5.71 -24.42
N LEU A 34 -10.36 -6.08 -23.59
CA LEU A 34 -9.10 -5.33 -23.50
C LEU A 34 -8.33 -5.44 -24.83
N ASN A 35 -7.99 -4.28 -25.39
CA ASN A 35 -7.12 -4.15 -26.56
C ASN A 35 -5.93 -3.27 -26.19
N LEU A 36 -4.70 -3.72 -26.45
CA LEU A 36 -3.50 -2.92 -26.27
C LEU A 36 -2.35 -3.39 -27.15
N HIS A 37 -1.46 -2.47 -27.46
CA HIS A 37 -0.19 -2.78 -28.11
C HIS A 37 0.96 -2.05 -27.43
N LEU A 38 2.11 -2.71 -27.32
CA LEU A 38 3.29 -2.22 -26.64
C LEU A 38 4.53 -2.38 -27.53
N GLN A 39 5.35 -1.34 -27.61
CA GLN A 39 6.61 -1.31 -28.34
C GLN A 39 7.80 -1.24 -27.38
N ALA A 40 9.00 -1.52 -27.85
CA ALA A 40 10.20 -1.36 -27.06
C ALA A 40 10.36 0.09 -26.60
N GLY A 41 10.71 0.27 -25.32
CA GLY A 41 10.85 1.59 -24.72
C GLY A 41 9.55 2.26 -24.25
N ASP A 42 8.36 1.75 -24.63
CA ASP A 42 7.08 2.28 -24.15
C ASP A 42 6.92 2.08 -22.64
N THR A 43 6.29 3.04 -21.97
CA THR A 43 5.75 2.87 -20.63
C THR A 43 4.24 3.03 -20.66
N LEU A 44 3.54 1.91 -20.47
CA LEU A 44 2.08 1.86 -20.38
C LEU A 44 1.66 1.80 -18.92
N ALA A 45 0.83 2.73 -18.47
CA ALA A 45 0.18 2.63 -17.18
C ALA A 45 -1.22 2.00 -17.30
N ILE A 46 -1.57 1.13 -16.34
CA ILE A 46 -2.92 0.60 -16.16
C ILE A 46 -3.41 1.04 -14.79
N VAL A 47 -4.47 1.84 -14.76
CA VAL A 47 -5.03 2.41 -13.53
C VAL A 47 -6.49 2.05 -13.33
N GLY A 48 -7.00 2.16 -12.12
CA GLY A 48 -8.39 1.86 -11.75
C GLY A 48 -8.49 1.44 -10.29
N GLU A 49 -9.72 1.27 -9.78
CA GLU A 49 -10.00 0.82 -8.43
C GLU A 49 -9.54 -0.63 -8.17
N SER A 50 -9.50 -1.03 -6.89
CA SER A 50 -9.30 -2.43 -6.51
C SER A 50 -10.41 -3.29 -7.11
N GLY A 51 -10.04 -4.44 -7.69
CA GLY A 51 -11.00 -5.31 -8.38
C GLY A 51 -11.41 -4.87 -9.79
N SER A 52 -10.83 -3.82 -10.38
CA SER A 52 -11.16 -3.38 -11.74
C SER A 52 -10.58 -4.25 -12.86
N GLY A 53 -9.80 -5.29 -12.55
CA GLY A 53 -9.23 -6.19 -13.55
C GLY A 53 -7.73 -5.98 -13.86
N LYS A 54 -7.04 -5.04 -13.17
CA LYS A 54 -5.61 -4.73 -13.43
C LYS A 54 -4.69 -5.94 -13.28
N THR A 55 -4.64 -6.50 -12.07
CA THR A 55 -3.75 -7.64 -11.78
C THR A 55 -4.13 -8.88 -12.61
N ILE A 56 -5.42 -9.13 -12.83
CA ILE A 56 -5.84 -10.30 -13.61
C ILE A 56 -5.46 -10.17 -15.09
N SER A 57 -5.46 -8.95 -15.66
CA SER A 57 -4.95 -8.71 -17.01
C SER A 57 -3.46 -9.00 -17.10
N CYS A 58 -2.68 -8.67 -16.07
CA CYS A 58 -1.24 -8.98 -16.02
C CYS A 58 -0.96 -10.48 -15.86
N LEU A 59 -1.73 -11.16 -15.01
CA LEU A 59 -1.64 -12.63 -14.89
C LEU A 59 -1.99 -13.33 -16.21
N ALA A 60 -2.94 -12.80 -16.99
CA ALA A 60 -3.24 -13.30 -18.32
C ALA A 60 -2.05 -13.15 -19.28
N MET A 61 -1.40 -11.97 -19.28
CA MET A 61 -0.19 -11.72 -20.09
C MET A 61 0.97 -12.67 -19.73
N MET A 62 1.03 -13.10 -18.47
CA MET A 62 2.02 -14.07 -17.97
C MET A 62 1.61 -15.53 -18.21
N GLY A 63 0.39 -15.82 -18.69
CA GLY A 63 -0.14 -17.18 -18.76
C GLY A 63 -0.29 -17.83 -17.37
N LEU A 64 -0.63 -17.04 -16.33
CA LEU A 64 -0.74 -17.48 -14.94
C LEU A 64 -2.17 -17.39 -14.40
N LEU A 65 -3.17 -17.40 -15.27
CA LEU A 65 -4.55 -17.41 -14.85
C LEU A 65 -4.94 -18.74 -14.19
N PRO A 66 -5.72 -18.72 -13.12
CA PRO A 66 -6.32 -19.94 -12.57
C PRO A 66 -7.16 -20.69 -13.62
N GLU A 67 -7.08 -22.02 -13.65
CA GLU A 67 -7.79 -22.88 -14.60
C GLU A 67 -9.32 -22.72 -14.61
N LYS A 68 -9.89 -22.25 -13.50
CA LYS A 68 -11.33 -22.01 -13.35
C LYS A 68 -11.85 -20.80 -14.12
N LEU A 69 -10.95 -19.96 -14.62
CA LEU A 69 -11.31 -18.75 -15.38
C LEU A 69 -11.41 -19.06 -16.87
N LYS A 70 -12.46 -18.55 -17.49
CA LYS A 70 -12.63 -18.60 -18.93
C LYS A 70 -11.97 -17.38 -19.56
N THR A 71 -11.19 -17.61 -20.61
CA THR A 71 -10.51 -16.54 -21.37
C THR A 71 -10.90 -16.62 -22.84
N SER A 72 -11.04 -15.47 -23.48
CA SER A 72 -11.20 -15.32 -24.91
C SER A 72 -10.38 -14.14 -25.43
N GLY A 73 -10.18 -14.08 -26.75
CA GLY A 73 -9.28 -13.10 -27.38
C GLY A 73 -7.89 -13.66 -27.65
N ARG A 74 -6.90 -12.79 -27.84
CA ARG A 74 -5.52 -13.18 -28.15
C ARG A 74 -4.53 -12.33 -27.34
N ILE A 75 -3.45 -12.96 -26.89
CA ILE A 75 -2.29 -12.32 -26.28
C ILE A 75 -1.06 -12.78 -27.08
N ILE A 76 -0.53 -11.90 -27.90
CA ILE A 76 0.57 -12.22 -28.82
C ILE A 76 1.87 -11.62 -28.26
N ILE A 77 2.82 -12.49 -27.91
CA ILE A 77 4.18 -12.15 -27.47
C ILE A 77 5.14 -12.97 -28.34
N ASP A 78 6.12 -12.31 -28.94
CA ASP A 78 7.10 -12.97 -29.83
C ASP A 78 6.41 -13.81 -30.94
N SER A 79 5.36 -13.22 -31.54
CA SER A 79 4.54 -13.84 -32.61
C SER A 79 3.78 -15.11 -32.19
N LYS A 80 3.67 -15.39 -30.87
CA LYS A 80 2.95 -16.56 -30.33
C LYS A 80 1.77 -16.12 -29.48
N ASN A 81 0.62 -16.77 -29.66
CA ASN A 81 -0.54 -16.55 -28.79
C ASN A 81 -0.35 -17.33 -27.47
N ILE A 82 -0.16 -16.60 -26.36
CA ILE A 82 0.10 -17.18 -25.04
C ILE A 82 -1.02 -18.10 -24.57
N LEU A 83 -2.26 -17.85 -25.01
CA LEU A 83 -3.43 -18.63 -24.59
C LEU A 83 -3.51 -20.01 -25.29
N GLU A 84 -2.73 -20.24 -26.35
CA GLU A 84 -2.82 -21.46 -27.18
C GLU A 84 -1.55 -22.32 -27.15
N ILE A 85 -0.45 -21.83 -26.56
CA ILE A 85 0.81 -22.57 -26.49
C ILE A 85 0.88 -23.47 -25.26
N ASP A 86 1.76 -24.49 -25.34
CA ASP A 86 1.99 -25.43 -24.25
C ASP A 86 2.74 -24.79 -23.06
N GLU A 87 2.60 -25.38 -21.88
CA GLU A 87 3.21 -24.89 -20.64
C GLU A 87 4.74 -24.75 -20.72
N LYS A 88 5.40 -25.63 -21.46
CA LYS A 88 6.87 -25.56 -21.64
C LYS A 88 7.26 -24.29 -22.40
N THR A 89 6.56 -23.97 -23.47
CA THR A 89 6.77 -22.75 -24.26
C THR A 89 6.39 -21.51 -23.44
N GLN A 90 5.28 -21.54 -22.71
CA GLN A 90 4.90 -20.46 -21.78
C GLN A 90 5.98 -20.23 -20.74
N THR A 91 6.55 -21.29 -20.14
CA THR A 91 7.62 -21.19 -19.14
C THR A 91 8.88 -20.54 -19.71
N HIS A 92 9.20 -20.79 -20.98
CA HIS A 92 10.33 -20.12 -21.65
C HIS A 92 10.02 -18.62 -21.91
N ILE A 93 8.81 -18.28 -22.34
CA ILE A 93 8.40 -16.90 -22.55
C ILE A 93 8.41 -16.13 -21.23
N ARG A 94 7.91 -16.76 -20.15
CA ARG A 94 8.04 -16.22 -18.78
C ARG A 94 9.52 -16.12 -18.39
N GLY A 95 9.97 -14.94 -18.12
CA GLY A 95 11.33 -14.59 -17.75
C GLY A 95 12.19 -14.14 -18.93
N CYS A 96 12.12 -14.76 -20.13
CA CYS A 96 12.93 -14.36 -21.29
C CYS A 96 12.28 -13.25 -22.13
N GLN A 97 10.95 -13.25 -22.26
CA GLN A 97 10.24 -12.24 -23.05
C GLN A 97 9.46 -11.28 -22.14
N ILE A 98 8.80 -11.83 -21.11
CA ILE A 98 7.99 -11.06 -20.16
C ILE A 98 8.30 -11.49 -18.74
N ALA A 99 8.46 -10.53 -17.84
CA ALA A 99 8.64 -10.77 -16.41
C ALA A 99 7.73 -9.85 -15.58
N MET A 100 7.51 -10.21 -14.32
CA MET A 100 6.60 -9.46 -13.43
C MET A 100 7.24 -9.20 -12.06
N ILE A 101 7.08 -7.99 -11.58
CA ILE A 101 7.31 -7.57 -10.21
C ILE A 101 5.96 -7.57 -9.52
N PHE A 102 5.81 -8.39 -8.47
CA PHE A 102 4.56 -8.52 -7.72
C PHE A 102 4.40 -7.40 -6.68
N GLN A 103 3.16 -7.18 -6.26
CA GLN A 103 2.76 -6.09 -5.36
C GLN A 103 3.48 -6.13 -4.00
N GLU A 104 3.64 -7.32 -3.40
CA GLU A 104 4.24 -7.47 -2.08
C GLU A 104 5.53 -8.30 -2.10
N PRO A 105 6.71 -7.70 -1.86
CA PRO A 105 7.97 -8.45 -1.81
C PRO A 105 8.01 -9.52 -0.71
N SER A 106 7.30 -9.29 0.39
CA SER A 106 7.31 -10.21 1.55
C SER A 106 6.61 -11.53 1.26
N THR A 107 5.63 -11.54 0.37
CA THR A 107 4.90 -12.74 -0.07
C THR A 107 5.50 -13.36 -1.33
N ALA A 108 6.10 -12.52 -2.19
CA ALA A 108 6.71 -12.97 -3.45
C ALA A 108 8.08 -13.64 -3.28
N LEU A 109 8.88 -13.20 -2.30
CA LEU A 109 10.20 -13.77 -2.05
C LEU A 109 10.10 -14.99 -1.13
N ASN A 110 10.64 -16.14 -1.56
CA ASN A 110 10.67 -17.34 -0.72
C ASN A 110 11.52 -17.09 0.55
N PRO A 111 10.92 -17.12 1.76
CA PRO A 111 11.62 -16.79 3.01
C PRO A 111 12.71 -17.80 3.40
N LEU A 112 12.69 -19.00 2.82
CA LEU A 112 13.65 -20.07 3.10
C LEU A 112 14.86 -20.04 2.15
N HIS A 113 14.84 -19.19 1.12
CA HIS A 113 15.92 -19.08 0.16
C HIS A 113 16.76 -17.83 0.44
N ARG A 114 18.08 -17.95 0.22
CA ARG A 114 18.98 -16.80 0.22
C ARG A 114 18.81 -15.98 -1.06
N VAL A 115 19.19 -14.71 -1.00
CA VAL A 115 19.10 -13.78 -2.13
C VAL A 115 19.78 -14.33 -3.39
N GLU A 116 20.97 -14.96 -3.28
CA GLU A 116 21.67 -15.58 -4.41
C GLU A 116 20.82 -16.61 -5.15
N LYS A 117 20.04 -17.42 -4.41
CA LYS A 117 19.14 -18.40 -4.99
C LYS A 117 17.89 -17.73 -5.57
N ILE A 118 17.28 -16.81 -4.84
CA ILE A 118 16.06 -16.10 -5.30
C ILE A 118 16.29 -15.40 -6.64
N VAL A 119 17.41 -14.68 -6.79
CA VAL A 119 17.70 -13.93 -8.01
C VAL A 119 18.24 -14.84 -9.11
N GLY A 120 19.10 -15.84 -8.77
CA GLY A 120 19.79 -16.65 -9.77
C GLY A 120 19.04 -17.89 -10.24
N GLU A 121 17.95 -18.30 -9.58
CA GLU A 121 17.26 -19.57 -9.83
C GLU A 121 16.74 -19.68 -11.27
N ASN A 122 16.09 -18.64 -11.77
CA ASN A 122 15.56 -18.63 -13.13
C ASN A 122 16.66 -18.76 -14.21
N PHE A 123 17.83 -18.15 -13.98
CA PHE A 123 18.96 -18.30 -14.90
C PHE A 123 19.49 -19.73 -14.96
N ILE A 124 19.53 -20.41 -13.81
CA ILE A 124 19.95 -21.82 -13.71
C ILE A 124 18.91 -22.74 -14.36
N LEU A 125 17.61 -22.49 -14.13
CA LEU A 125 16.52 -23.28 -14.74
C LEU A 125 16.49 -23.18 -16.27
N GLN A 126 16.95 -22.07 -16.84
CA GLN A 126 17.11 -21.89 -18.28
C GLN A 126 18.46 -22.46 -18.82
N GLY A 127 19.18 -23.27 -18.03
CA GLY A 127 20.40 -23.95 -18.43
C GLY A 127 21.71 -23.17 -18.19
N GLY A 128 21.64 -22.05 -17.47
CA GLY A 128 22.83 -21.28 -17.11
C GLY A 128 23.69 -21.98 -16.05
N SER A 129 25.03 -21.85 -16.13
CA SER A 129 25.91 -22.40 -15.10
C SER A 129 25.85 -21.59 -13.80
N LYS A 130 26.06 -22.26 -12.62
CA LYS A 130 26.07 -21.60 -11.30
C LYS A 130 27.07 -20.45 -11.22
N ALA A 131 28.27 -20.59 -11.82
CA ALA A 131 29.29 -19.55 -11.78
C ALA A 131 28.85 -18.29 -12.55
N LYS A 132 28.27 -18.46 -13.75
CA LYS A 132 27.70 -17.36 -14.54
C LYS A 132 26.51 -16.73 -13.82
N ALA A 133 25.64 -17.54 -13.21
CA ALA A 133 24.50 -17.06 -12.40
C ALA A 133 24.98 -16.13 -11.29
N GLN A 134 26.00 -16.52 -10.51
CA GLN A 134 26.53 -15.71 -9.43
C GLN A 134 27.08 -14.36 -9.90
N GLN A 135 27.83 -14.35 -11.00
CA GLN A 135 28.35 -13.09 -11.59
C GLN A 135 27.21 -12.17 -12.03
N GLN A 136 26.18 -12.72 -12.70
CA GLN A 136 25.03 -11.96 -13.17
C GLN A 136 24.20 -11.42 -12.01
N VAL A 137 23.98 -12.21 -10.96
CA VAL A 137 23.29 -11.78 -9.74
C VAL A 137 24.01 -10.62 -9.07
N ILE A 138 25.35 -10.68 -8.92
CA ILE A 138 26.15 -9.58 -8.36
C ILE A 138 25.98 -8.31 -9.19
N GLN A 139 26.04 -8.44 -10.52
CA GLN A 139 25.89 -7.29 -11.42
C GLN A 139 24.49 -6.67 -11.30
N LEU A 140 23.44 -7.51 -11.32
CA LEU A 140 22.06 -7.04 -11.16
C LEU A 140 21.81 -6.36 -9.81
N LEU A 141 22.35 -6.91 -8.71
CA LEU A 141 22.25 -6.29 -7.40
C LEU A 141 22.93 -4.91 -7.37
N LYS A 142 24.04 -4.72 -8.11
CA LYS A 142 24.64 -3.39 -8.31
C LYS A 142 23.72 -2.48 -9.12
N ASP A 143 23.17 -2.99 -10.23
CA ASP A 143 22.30 -2.24 -11.12
C ASP A 143 21.01 -1.76 -10.43
N VAL A 144 20.46 -2.55 -9.49
CA VAL A 144 19.33 -2.11 -8.67
C VAL A 144 19.75 -1.27 -7.45
N GLY A 145 21.03 -0.88 -7.36
CA GLY A 145 21.51 0.06 -6.33
C GLY A 145 21.70 -0.55 -4.94
N ILE A 146 22.05 -1.83 -4.85
CA ILE A 146 22.48 -2.45 -3.58
C ILE A 146 23.97 -2.20 -3.36
N ALA A 147 24.32 -1.48 -2.27
CA ALA A 147 25.68 -1.01 -2.01
C ALA A 147 26.71 -2.13 -1.79
N ASN A 148 26.31 -3.21 -1.11
CA ASN A 148 27.19 -4.35 -0.79
C ASN A 148 26.57 -5.67 -1.29
N PRO A 149 26.58 -5.96 -2.60
CA PRO A 149 25.92 -7.13 -3.17
C PRO A 149 26.39 -8.45 -2.58
N GLU A 150 27.71 -8.62 -2.40
CA GLU A 150 28.30 -9.86 -1.89
C GLU A 150 27.85 -10.20 -0.47
N TYR A 151 27.62 -9.19 0.36
CA TYR A 151 27.07 -9.37 1.69
C TYR A 151 25.59 -9.78 1.64
N ILE A 152 24.82 -9.14 0.75
CA ILE A 152 23.39 -9.38 0.59
C ILE A 152 23.09 -10.77 -0.02
N LEU A 153 23.94 -11.30 -0.90
CA LEU A 153 23.78 -12.64 -1.49
C LEU A 153 23.46 -13.72 -0.47
N LYS A 154 24.12 -13.68 0.69
CA LYS A 154 24.03 -14.72 1.74
C LYS A 154 22.86 -14.48 2.71
N ARG A 155 22.12 -13.37 2.58
CA ARG A 155 21.03 -13.00 3.44
C ARG A 155 19.72 -13.65 3.01
N TYR A 156 18.81 -13.79 3.98
CA TYR A 156 17.42 -14.20 3.77
C TYR A 156 16.51 -12.97 3.69
N PRO A 157 15.33 -13.07 3.06
CA PRO A 157 14.40 -11.96 2.94
C PRO A 157 14.03 -11.26 4.27
N HIS A 158 13.90 -12.01 5.35
CA HIS A 158 13.56 -11.44 6.66
C HIS A 158 14.69 -10.59 7.29
N GLU A 159 15.92 -10.70 6.77
CA GLU A 159 17.07 -9.89 7.20
C GLU A 159 17.22 -8.60 6.41
N LEU A 160 16.34 -8.33 5.41
CA LEU A 160 16.40 -7.18 4.51
C LEU A 160 15.37 -6.12 4.89
N SER A 161 15.70 -4.85 4.66
CA SER A 161 14.72 -3.76 4.73
C SER A 161 13.68 -3.86 3.60
N GLY A 162 12.54 -3.17 3.73
CA GLY A 162 11.50 -3.15 2.70
C GLY A 162 12.03 -2.73 1.31
N GLY A 163 12.78 -1.65 1.25
CA GLY A 163 13.41 -1.19 0.00
C GLY A 163 14.45 -2.16 -0.56
N GLN A 164 15.21 -2.88 0.30
CA GLN A 164 16.13 -3.93 -0.16
C GLN A 164 15.38 -5.14 -0.72
N LYS A 165 14.28 -5.58 -0.08
CA LYS A 165 13.42 -6.65 -0.61
C LYS A 165 12.87 -6.28 -1.99
N GLN A 166 12.41 -5.06 -2.17
CA GLN A 166 11.91 -4.56 -3.44
C GLN A 166 13.00 -4.60 -4.52
N ARG A 167 14.21 -4.11 -4.23
CA ARG A 167 15.35 -4.14 -5.15
C ARG A 167 15.77 -5.59 -5.51
N VAL A 168 15.74 -6.50 -4.56
CA VAL A 168 16.01 -7.94 -4.79
C VAL A 168 14.94 -8.55 -5.72
N MET A 169 13.65 -8.21 -5.52
CA MET A 169 12.57 -8.68 -6.38
C MET A 169 12.70 -8.13 -7.82
N ILE A 170 13.07 -6.85 -7.96
CA ILE A 170 13.39 -6.26 -9.28
C ILE A 170 14.55 -7.00 -9.94
N ALA A 171 15.64 -7.28 -9.21
CA ALA A 171 16.78 -8.04 -9.74
C ALA A 171 16.38 -9.45 -10.18
N ALA A 172 15.52 -10.14 -9.41
CA ALA A 172 15.03 -11.47 -9.76
C ALA A 172 14.20 -11.47 -11.05
N ALA A 173 13.37 -10.44 -11.26
CA ALA A 173 12.58 -10.28 -12.49
C ALA A 173 13.48 -10.02 -13.72
N LEU A 174 14.63 -9.36 -13.54
CA LEU A 174 15.52 -8.94 -14.64
C LEU A 174 16.62 -9.93 -14.97
N VAL A 175 16.75 -11.05 -14.24
CA VAL A 175 17.89 -11.98 -14.41
C VAL A 175 18.01 -12.57 -15.81
N LEU A 176 16.91 -12.71 -16.53
CA LEU A 176 16.86 -13.21 -17.91
C LEU A 176 16.73 -12.07 -18.96
N GLN A 177 16.84 -10.81 -18.54
CA GLN A 177 16.75 -9.62 -19.39
C GLN A 177 15.50 -9.61 -20.28
N PRO A 178 14.28 -9.62 -19.67
CA PRO A 178 13.03 -9.67 -20.42
C PRO A 178 12.85 -8.43 -21.29
N LYS A 179 12.12 -8.58 -22.41
CA LYS A 179 11.76 -7.46 -23.29
C LYS A 179 10.61 -6.63 -22.72
N ILE A 180 9.77 -7.24 -21.86
CA ILE A 180 8.61 -6.61 -21.22
C ILE A 180 8.70 -6.83 -19.72
N LEU A 181 8.63 -5.76 -18.95
CA LEU A 181 8.56 -5.82 -17.49
C LEU A 181 7.19 -5.31 -17.03
N ILE A 182 6.44 -6.15 -16.33
CA ILE A 182 5.22 -5.75 -15.62
C ILE A 182 5.61 -5.39 -14.20
N ALA A 183 5.19 -4.22 -13.72
CA ALA A 183 5.34 -3.78 -12.35
C ALA A 183 3.95 -3.58 -11.73
N ASP A 184 3.49 -4.57 -10.95
CA ASP A 184 2.19 -4.53 -10.29
C ASP A 184 2.32 -3.84 -8.93
N GLU A 185 1.88 -2.59 -8.90
CA GLU A 185 1.96 -1.70 -7.73
C GLU A 185 3.34 -1.72 -7.03
N PRO A 186 4.45 -1.48 -7.76
CA PRO A 186 5.80 -1.71 -7.26
C PRO A 186 6.21 -0.78 -6.11
N THR A 187 5.36 0.17 -5.76
CA THR A 187 5.60 1.19 -4.74
C THR A 187 4.64 1.13 -3.57
N THR A 188 3.73 0.16 -3.54
CA THR A 188 2.79 -0.04 -2.43
C THR A 188 3.55 -0.32 -1.14
N ALA A 189 3.10 0.27 -0.03
CA ALA A 189 3.72 0.20 1.30
C ALA A 189 5.14 0.82 1.42
N LEU A 190 5.58 1.62 0.44
CA LEU A 190 6.81 2.41 0.51
C LEU A 190 6.48 3.88 0.81
N ASP A 191 7.39 4.56 1.51
CA ASP A 191 7.30 6.01 1.67
C ASP A 191 7.57 6.75 0.34
N VAL A 192 7.13 8.02 0.25
CA VAL A 192 7.16 8.82 -0.99
C VAL A 192 8.56 8.93 -1.61
N ILE A 193 9.60 8.99 -0.77
CA ILE A 193 11.00 9.07 -1.25
C ILE A 193 11.42 7.76 -1.90
N LEU A 194 11.15 6.63 -1.22
CA LEU A 194 11.44 5.31 -1.76
C LEU A 194 10.60 5.00 -3.00
N GLN A 195 9.33 5.45 -3.06
CA GLN A 195 8.48 5.32 -4.25
C GLN A 195 9.14 5.97 -5.47
N THR A 196 9.57 7.23 -5.32
CA THR A 196 10.27 7.97 -6.38
C THR A 196 11.54 7.24 -6.80
N GLN A 197 12.36 6.82 -5.84
CA GLN A 197 13.61 6.09 -6.12
C GLN A 197 13.40 4.77 -6.88
N ILE A 198 12.35 4.01 -6.55
CA ILE A 198 12.03 2.76 -7.24
C ILE A 198 11.57 3.02 -8.67
N LEU A 199 10.73 4.03 -8.91
CA LEU A 199 10.27 4.36 -10.26
C LEU A 199 11.39 4.94 -11.13
N GLU A 200 12.26 5.79 -10.59
CA GLU A 200 13.48 6.26 -11.28
C GLU A 200 14.42 5.11 -11.60
N LEU A 201 14.58 4.15 -10.68
CA LEU A 201 15.33 2.93 -10.92
C LEU A 201 14.72 2.13 -12.08
N LEU A 202 13.41 1.89 -12.08
CA LEU A 202 12.72 1.16 -13.17
C LEU A 202 12.90 1.86 -14.52
N LYS A 203 12.80 3.19 -14.58
CA LYS A 203 13.04 3.97 -15.81
C LYS A 203 14.51 3.87 -16.28
N SER A 204 15.46 3.92 -15.35
CA SER A 204 16.88 3.75 -15.69
C SER A 204 17.17 2.34 -16.24
N LEU A 205 16.58 1.31 -15.63
CA LEU A 205 16.71 -0.08 -16.07
C LEU A 205 15.99 -0.30 -17.41
N GLN A 206 14.82 0.32 -17.61
CA GLN A 206 14.11 0.31 -18.90
C GLN A 206 15.01 0.82 -20.02
N SER A 207 15.63 1.98 -19.83
CA SER A 207 16.55 2.57 -20.81
C SER A 207 17.82 1.71 -21.00
N LYS A 208 18.37 1.17 -19.91
CA LYS A 208 19.58 0.33 -19.95
C LYS A 208 19.39 -0.97 -20.73
N TYR A 209 18.24 -1.64 -20.53
CA TYR A 209 17.95 -2.94 -21.14
C TYR A 209 17.06 -2.86 -22.38
N GLY A 210 16.60 -1.66 -22.78
CA GLY A 210 15.75 -1.46 -23.97
C GLY A 210 14.38 -2.12 -23.85
N MET A 211 13.88 -2.37 -22.63
CA MET A 211 12.60 -3.06 -22.39
C MET A 211 11.41 -2.12 -22.43
N ALA A 212 10.21 -2.67 -22.64
CA ALA A 212 8.95 -1.99 -22.39
C ALA A 212 8.53 -2.18 -20.94
N LEU A 213 7.82 -1.19 -20.37
CA LEU A 213 7.33 -1.23 -18.99
C LEU A 213 5.80 -1.13 -18.96
N ILE A 214 5.14 -2.07 -18.26
CA ILE A 214 3.74 -1.97 -17.89
C ILE A 214 3.70 -1.65 -16.41
N LEU A 215 3.18 -0.47 -16.05
CA LEU A 215 3.09 0.02 -14.68
C LEU A 215 1.63 -0.04 -14.21
N ILE A 216 1.33 -0.89 -13.25
CA ILE A 216 0.06 -0.81 -12.52
C ILE A 216 0.26 0.08 -11.32
N SER A 217 -0.61 1.07 -11.18
CA SER A 217 -0.60 1.96 -10.02
C SER A 217 -1.99 2.54 -9.78
N HIS A 218 -2.28 2.80 -8.53
CA HIS A 218 -3.41 3.63 -8.11
C HIS A 218 -2.99 5.09 -7.89
N ASP A 219 -1.69 5.42 -7.93
CA ASP A 219 -1.18 6.77 -7.80
C ASP A 219 -1.00 7.45 -9.16
N LEU A 220 -1.98 8.30 -9.51
CA LEU A 220 -1.99 9.04 -10.77
C LEU A 220 -0.88 10.11 -10.87
N ASN A 221 -0.35 10.62 -9.75
CA ASN A 221 0.76 11.57 -9.78
C ASN A 221 2.04 10.87 -10.24
N LEU A 222 2.26 9.64 -9.75
CA LEU A 222 3.37 8.80 -10.19
C LEU A 222 3.19 8.40 -11.66
N VAL A 223 1.98 7.97 -12.04
CA VAL A 223 1.65 7.62 -13.43
C VAL A 223 1.90 8.80 -14.37
N ARG A 224 1.45 10.01 -14.01
CA ARG A 224 1.66 11.25 -14.79
C ARG A 224 3.14 11.53 -15.07
N ARG A 225 4.01 11.19 -14.13
CA ARG A 225 5.45 11.48 -14.23
C ARG A 225 6.22 10.45 -15.07
N TYR A 226 5.78 9.18 -15.04
CA TYR A 226 6.61 8.07 -15.57
C TYR A 226 6.01 7.34 -16.78
N ALA A 227 4.72 7.49 -17.08
CA ALA A 227 4.08 6.77 -18.17
C ALA A 227 3.90 7.62 -19.44
N ASP A 228 3.88 6.95 -20.60
CA ASP A 228 3.64 7.55 -21.91
C ASP A 228 2.18 7.35 -22.34
N LYS A 229 1.63 6.16 -22.06
CA LYS A 229 0.28 5.71 -22.41
C LYS A 229 -0.49 5.32 -21.16
N LEU A 230 -1.80 5.45 -21.20
CA LEU A 230 -2.69 5.14 -20.08
C LEU A 230 -3.88 4.29 -20.54
N ILE A 231 -4.21 3.29 -19.73
CA ILE A 231 -5.47 2.55 -19.78
C ILE A 231 -6.16 2.72 -18.42
N VAL A 232 -7.41 3.15 -18.45
CA VAL A 232 -8.27 3.29 -17.27
C VAL A 232 -9.27 2.14 -17.25
N LEU A 233 -9.20 1.31 -16.22
CA LEU A 233 -10.09 0.18 -16.00
C LEU A 233 -11.11 0.50 -14.90
N HIS A 234 -12.38 0.21 -15.16
CA HIS A 234 -13.45 0.30 -14.18
C HIS A 234 -14.38 -0.91 -14.31
N LYS A 235 -14.56 -1.68 -13.24
CA LYS A 235 -15.43 -2.87 -13.18
C LYS A 235 -15.22 -3.84 -14.35
N GLY A 236 -13.98 -4.12 -14.69
CA GLY A 236 -13.60 -5.03 -15.76
C GLY A 236 -13.63 -4.44 -17.18
N GLN A 237 -14.01 -3.19 -17.35
CA GLN A 237 -14.11 -2.53 -18.66
C GLN A 237 -13.04 -1.47 -18.85
N VAL A 238 -12.55 -1.33 -20.07
CA VAL A 238 -11.69 -0.20 -20.48
C VAL A 238 -12.59 1.01 -20.69
N VAL A 239 -12.56 1.97 -19.77
CA VAL A 239 -13.38 3.19 -19.87
C VAL A 239 -12.69 4.31 -20.63
N GLU A 240 -11.37 4.30 -20.67
CA GLU A 240 -10.58 5.25 -21.44
C GLU A 240 -9.17 4.70 -21.70
N GLN A 241 -8.61 4.95 -22.90
CA GLN A 241 -7.23 4.60 -23.24
C GLN A 241 -6.64 5.56 -24.26
N GLY A 242 -5.33 5.81 -24.21
CA GLY A 242 -4.65 6.70 -25.14
C GLY A 242 -3.33 7.23 -24.61
N GLN A 243 -2.89 8.32 -25.24
CA GLN A 243 -1.72 9.08 -24.77
C GLN A 243 -2.02 9.72 -23.42
N LEU A 244 -1.14 9.52 -22.46
CA LEU A 244 -1.33 9.98 -21.08
C LEU A 244 -1.63 11.48 -21.00
N GLN A 245 -0.86 12.31 -21.73
CA GLN A 245 -1.04 13.77 -21.70
C GLN A 245 -2.42 14.22 -22.19
N GLN A 246 -3.01 13.52 -23.18
CA GLN A 246 -4.35 13.83 -23.70
C GLN A 246 -5.42 13.51 -22.67
N ILE A 247 -5.34 12.33 -22.05
CA ILE A 247 -6.31 11.90 -21.02
C ILE A 247 -6.25 12.82 -19.79
N PHE A 248 -5.05 13.21 -19.34
CA PHE A 248 -4.91 14.12 -18.20
C PHE A 248 -5.40 15.54 -18.49
N LYS A 249 -5.33 15.99 -19.76
CA LYS A 249 -5.79 17.33 -20.15
C LYS A 249 -7.30 17.39 -20.40
N ASN A 250 -7.84 16.37 -21.06
CA ASN A 250 -9.24 16.30 -21.47
C ASN A 250 -9.79 14.87 -21.27
N PRO A 251 -10.05 14.43 -20.03
CA PRO A 251 -10.62 13.12 -19.77
C PRO A 251 -12.04 13.03 -20.35
N ALA A 252 -12.28 12.01 -21.19
CA ALA A 252 -13.57 11.80 -21.85
C ALA A 252 -14.56 11.08 -20.93
N SER A 253 -14.08 10.16 -20.09
CA SER A 253 -14.92 9.39 -19.18
C SER A 253 -15.18 10.15 -17.88
N ILE A 254 -16.44 10.17 -17.42
CA ILE A 254 -16.81 10.71 -16.09
C ILE A 254 -16.01 10.03 -14.97
N TYR A 255 -15.79 8.72 -15.09
CA TYR A 255 -14.99 7.99 -14.11
C TYR A 255 -13.53 8.47 -14.10
N THR A 256 -12.93 8.71 -15.27
CA THR A 256 -11.56 9.25 -15.36
C THR A 256 -11.50 10.65 -14.76
N GLN A 257 -12.51 11.50 -15.00
CA GLN A 257 -12.60 12.83 -14.38
C GLN A 257 -12.61 12.72 -12.85
N GLN A 258 -13.48 11.87 -12.29
CA GLN A 258 -13.56 11.62 -10.84
C GLN A 258 -12.26 11.08 -10.26
N LEU A 259 -11.57 10.21 -11.02
CA LEU A 259 -10.28 9.64 -10.62
C LEU A 259 -9.16 10.69 -10.63
N LEU A 260 -9.23 11.68 -11.53
CA LEU A 260 -8.28 12.80 -11.65
C LEU A 260 -8.60 13.96 -10.70
N GLU A 261 -9.88 14.14 -10.32
CA GLU A 261 -10.32 15.15 -9.37
C GLU A 261 -9.90 14.79 -7.94
N HIS A 262 -8.76 15.33 -7.54
CA HIS A 262 -8.04 14.87 -6.32
C HIS A 262 -7.98 15.87 -5.20
N ASP A 263 -8.74 16.94 -5.23
CA ASP A 263 -8.78 17.84 -4.08
C ASP A 263 -9.75 17.30 -3.01
N LEU A 264 -9.18 16.74 -1.95
CA LEU A 264 -9.91 16.36 -0.75
C LEU A 264 -10.30 17.59 0.10
N GLY A 265 -9.90 18.79 -0.32
CA GLY A 265 -10.05 20.04 0.41
C GLY A 265 -9.18 20.11 1.67
N PHE A 266 -9.40 21.13 2.49
CA PHE A 266 -8.79 21.30 3.80
C PHE A 266 -9.69 20.72 4.90
N ALA A 267 -9.09 20.45 6.06
CA ALA A 267 -9.84 20.19 7.29
C ALA A 267 -10.72 21.40 7.64
N GLU A 268 -11.93 21.13 8.14
CA GLU A 268 -12.81 22.21 8.60
C GLU A 268 -12.22 22.88 9.86
N GLN A 269 -12.15 24.21 9.85
CA GLN A 269 -11.65 24.95 11.01
C GLN A 269 -12.52 24.72 12.25
N ARG A 270 -11.87 24.46 13.38
CA ARG A 270 -12.52 24.31 14.68
C ARG A 270 -11.78 25.12 15.72
N SER A 271 -12.52 25.86 16.53
CA SER A 271 -11.97 26.56 17.68
C SER A 271 -12.49 25.90 18.95
N THR A 272 -11.69 25.02 19.56
CA THR A 272 -11.93 24.56 20.93
C THR A 272 -10.66 24.81 21.75
N SER A 273 -10.84 25.40 22.95
CA SER A 273 -9.72 25.72 23.83
C SER A 273 -9.41 24.58 24.84
N HIS A 274 -10.27 23.56 24.91
CA HIS A 274 -10.10 22.48 25.88
C HIS A 274 -9.07 21.45 25.40
N LYS A 275 -7.93 21.37 26.10
CA LYS A 275 -6.86 20.41 25.81
C LYS A 275 -7.22 19.02 26.36
N ILE A 276 -7.19 18.00 25.51
CA ILE A 276 -7.41 16.61 25.93
C ILE A 276 -6.10 15.82 26.06
N LEU A 277 -5.05 16.21 25.32
CA LEU A 277 -3.74 15.58 25.38
C LEU A 277 -2.65 16.64 25.42
N SER A 278 -1.68 16.47 26.32
CA SER A 278 -0.43 17.24 26.36
C SER A 278 0.74 16.27 26.55
N VAL A 279 1.70 16.34 25.66
CA VAL A 279 2.89 15.50 25.64
C VAL A 279 4.11 16.38 25.85
N GLN A 280 4.96 16.00 26.83
CA GLN A 280 6.15 16.77 27.18
C GLN A 280 7.37 15.87 27.33
N GLN A 281 8.46 16.23 26.62
CA GLN A 281 9.75 15.56 26.65
C GLN A 281 9.65 14.04 26.44
N LEU A 282 8.77 13.61 25.52
CA LEU A 282 8.55 12.19 25.29
C LEU A 282 9.74 11.57 24.56
N ASN A 283 10.26 10.47 25.13
CA ASN A 283 11.36 9.70 24.59
C ASN A 283 10.98 8.22 24.55
N VAL A 284 11.34 7.56 23.43
CA VAL A 284 11.19 6.12 23.25
C VAL A 284 12.52 5.53 22.81
N LYS A 285 13.02 4.52 23.53
CA LYS A 285 14.29 3.86 23.27
C LYS A 285 14.09 2.35 23.18
N TYR A 286 14.66 1.72 22.13
CA TYR A 286 14.69 0.28 21.99
C TYR A 286 16.10 -0.25 22.32
N PRO A 287 16.20 -1.31 23.16
CA PRO A 287 17.50 -1.90 23.51
C PRO A 287 18.08 -2.67 22.32
N ILE A 288 19.32 -2.39 21.98
CA ILE A 288 20.11 -3.19 21.04
C ILE A 288 20.74 -4.35 21.82
N ARG A 289 20.28 -5.57 21.53
CA ARG A 289 20.79 -6.78 22.17
C ARG A 289 21.71 -7.53 21.21
N ARG A 290 22.90 -7.95 21.70
CA ARG A 290 23.89 -8.71 20.92
C ARG A 290 24.53 -9.82 21.77
N GLY A 291 25.10 -10.81 21.05
CA GLY A 291 25.83 -11.94 21.63
C GLY A 291 24.96 -13.07 22.15
N PHE A 292 25.58 -14.21 22.49
CA PHE A 292 24.92 -15.44 22.91
C PHE A 292 24.00 -15.26 24.14
N PHE A 293 24.37 -14.34 25.05
CA PHE A 293 23.60 -14.03 26.27
C PHE A 293 22.59 -12.89 26.11
N ASN A 294 22.31 -12.43 24.87
CA ASN A 294 21.30 -11.40 24.58
C ASN A 294 21.45 -10.11 25.42
N ARG A 295 22.72 -9.71 25.72
CA ARG A 295 23.03 -8.53 26.55
C ARG A 295 22.76 -7.24 25.81
N ILE A 296 22.24 -6.23 26.55
CA ILE A 296 22.02 -4.90 26.02
C ILE A 296 23.40 -4.24 25.80
N GLN A 297 23.70 -3.86 24.54
CA GLN A 297 24.93 -3.16 24.14
C GLN A 297 24.70 -1.67 23.85
N GLY A 298 23.46 -1.22 23.81
CA GLY A 298 23.10 0.15 23.54
C GLY A 298 21.60 0.32 23.34
N TYR A 299 21.19 1.51 22.95
CA TYR A 299 19.81 1.84 22.66
C TYR A 299 19.72 2.58 21.34
N THR A 300 18.65 2.30 20.58
CA THR A 300 18.24 3.11 19.42
C THR A 300 17.13 4.04 19.87
N ASN A 301 17.28 5.35 19.68
CA ASN A 301 16.21 6.31 19.91
C ASN A 301 15.21 6.21 18.77
N ALA A 302 13.95 5.89 19.09
CA ALA A 302 12.85 5.88 18.14
C ALA A 302 12.02 7.17 18.22
N VAL A 303 12.02 7.83 19.38
CA VAL A 303 11.39 9.14 19.61
C VAL A 303 12.29 9.90 20.58
N GLU A 304 12.59 11.17 20.28
CA GLU A 304 13.50 11.99 21.06
C GLU A 304 12.91 13.38 21.31
N ASN A 305 12.65 13.68 22.59
CA ASN A 305 12.19 14.97 23.10
C ASN A 305 10.98 15.56 22.37
N VAL A 306 9.95 14.73 22.13
CA VAL A 306 8.74 15.16 21.42
C VAL A 306 7.79 15.88 22.36
N ASN A 307 7.31 17.07 21.92
CA ASN A 307 6.40 17.94 22.64
C ASN A 307 5.26 18.36 21.72
N PHE A 308 4.01 18.22 22.16
CA PHE A 308 2.84 18.73 21.45
C PHE A 308 1.59 18.73 22.33
N GLU A 309 0.56 19.42 21.87
CA GLU A 309 -0.75 19.48 22.51
C GLU A 309 -1.85 19.23 21.48
N LEU A 310 -2.95 18.60 21.93
CA LEU A 310 -4.13 18.34 21.12
C LEU A 310 -5.38 18.82 21.87
N ALA A 311 -6.18 19.64 21.19
CA ALA A 311 -7.48 20.08 21.71
C ALA A 311 -8.58 19.05 21.40
N GLN A 312 -9.68 19.14 22.12
CA GLN A 312 -10.86 18.30 21.90
C GLN A 312 -11.44 18.57 20.49
N GLY A 313 -11.73 17.51 19.75
CA GLY A 313 -12.23 17.61 18.38
C GLY A 313 -11.15 18.00 17.35
N GLU A 314 -9.91 18.25 17.76
CA GLU A 314 -8.79 18.55 16.86
C GLU A 314 -8.20 17.26 16.25
N ALA A 315 -7.66 17.37 15.05
CA ALA A 315 -6.88 16.32 14.40
C ALA A 315 -5.44 16.80 14.19
N LEU A 316 -4.47 16.04 14.71
CA LEU A 316 -3.03 16.23 14.48
C LEU A 316 -2.54 15.20 13.48
N GLY A 317 -2.01 15.66 12.33
CA GLY A 317 -1.30 14.83 11.38
C GLY A 317 0.15 14.61 11.80
N ILE A 318 0.62 13.37 11.76
CA ILE A 318 2.03 13.03 11.98
C ILE A 318 2.58 12.45 10.68
N VAL A 319 3.53 13.13 10.07
CA VAL A 319 4.15 12.75 8.80
C VAL A 319 5.65 12.54 8.96
N GLY A 320 6.26 11.79 8.05
CA GLY A 320 7.71 11.55 8.04
C GLY A 320 8.07 10.26 7.34
N GLU A 321 9.35 10.05 7.08
CA GLU A 321 9.91 8.88 6.40
C GLU A 321 9.61 7.58 7.18
N SER A 322 9.71 6.43 6.50
CA SER A 322 9.66 5.13 7.17
C SER A 322 10.81 5.03 8.17
N GLY A 323 10.51 4.54 9.39
CA GLY A 323 11.49 4.47 10.48
C GLY A 323 11.76 5.79 11.20
N SER A 324 11.06 6.89 10.91
CA SER A 324 11.22 8.17 11.63
C SER A 324 10.68 8.18 13.06
N GLY A 325 9.97 7.12 13.49
CA GLY A 325 9.45 6.98 14.85
C GLY A 325 7.93 7.16 15.00
N LYS A 326 7.17 7.37 13.93
CA LYS A 326 5.70 7.62 13.95
C LYS A 326 4.92 6.55 14.71
N SER A 327 5.05 5.29 14.31
CA SER A 327 4.35 4.17 14.97
C SER A 327 4.85 3.96 16.40
N SER A 328 6.14 4.20 16.68
CA SER A 328 6.66 4.15 18.05
C SER A 328 6.05 5.24 18.93
N LEU A 329 5.85 6.44 18.38
CA LEU A 329 5.14 7.52 19.07
C LEU A 329 3.69 7.10 19.35
N ALA A 330 2.96 6.58 18.35
CA ALA A 330 1.58 6.08 18.53
C ALA A 330 1.47 5.03 19.64
N LEU A 331 2.36 4.02 19.63
CA LEU A 331 2.39 2.96 20.65
C LEU A 331 2.71 3.49 22.06
N ALA A 332 3.60 4.50 22.16
CA ALA A 332 3.92 5.14 23.42
C ALA A 332 2.72 5.92 23.98
N LEU A 333 1.99 6.64 23.13
CA LEU A 333 0.80 7.42 23.52
C LEU A 333 -0.31 6.56 24.10
N VAL A 334 -0.50 5.32 23.61
CA VAL A 334 -1.46 4.35 24.21
C VAL A 334 -0.81 3.47 25.28
N ARG A 335 0.46 3.73 25.62
CA ARG A 335 1.24 2.98 26.61
C ARG A 335 1.27 1.47 26.33
N LEU A 336 1.44 1.09 25.06
CA LEU A 336 1.75 -0.27 24.65
C LEU A 336 3.26 -0.57 24.70
N ILE A 337 4.08 0.47 24.66
CA ILE A 337 5.53 0.42 24.88
C ILE A 337 5.93 1.39 26.00
N LYS A 338 7.09 1.16 26.59
CA LYS A 338 7.66 2.04 27.62
C LYS A 338 8.18 3.33 26.97
N SER A 339 7.92 4.46 27.63
CA SER A 339 8.43 5.77 27.25
C SER A 339 8.86 6.57 28.49
N GLU A 340 9.75 7.53 28.29
CA GLU A 340 10.15 8.54 29.28
C GLU A 340 9.46 9.86 28.93
N GLY A 341 9.25 10.76 29.89
CA GLY A 341 8.53 12.02 29.73
C GLY A 341 7.10 11.95 30.27
N GLN A 342 6.30 12.96 29.96
CA GLN A 342 4.90 13.07 30.47
C GLN A 342 3.91 12.96 29.31
N ILE A 343 2.86 12.17 29.53
CA ILE A 343 1.70 12.06 28.64
C ILE A 343 0.46 12.35 29.49
N ASN A 344 0.00 13.60 29.47
CA ASN A 344 -1.18 14.02 30.18
C ASN A 344 -2.40 13.88 29.28
N PHE A 345 -3.26 12.90 29.55
CA PHE A 345 -4.50 12.67 28.85
C PHE A 345 -5.69 12.89 29.81
N LEU A 346 -6.61 13.78 29.45
CA LEU A 346 -7.75 14.18 30.26
C LEU A 346 -7.36 14.60 31.70
N GLY A 347 -6.24 15.31 31.85
CA GLY A 347 -5.73 15.78 33.13
C GLY A 347 -4.94 14.75 33.96
N GLN A 348 -4.69 13.55 33.43
CA GLN A 348 -3.95 12.49 34.14
C GLN A 348 -2.68 12.12 33.39
N ASP A 349 -1.53 12.07 34.08
CA ASP A 349 -0.28 11.55 33.49
C ASP A 349 -0.34 10.03 33.37
N ILE A 350 -0.64 9.54 32.15
CA ILE A 350 -0.83 8.11 31.91
C ILE A 350 0.46 7.29 32.06
N ASN A 351 1.64 7.91 31.99
CA ASN A 351 2.91 7.22 32.20
C ASN A 351 3.10 6.76 33.66
N ARG A 352 2.44 7.44 34.60
CA ARG A 352 2.52 7.13 36.04
C ARG A 352 1.41 6.19 36.52
N LEU A 353 0.42 5.88 35.69
CA LEU A 353 -0.71 5.07 36.11
C LEU A 353 -0.34 3.58 36.24
N GLU A 354 -0.92 2.94 37.25
CA GLU A 354 -0.91 1.49 37.36
C GLU A 354 -1.83 0.83 36.31
N GLN A 355 -1.61 -0.46 36.02
CA GLN A 355 -2.36 -1.17 35.00
C GLN A 355 -3.90 -1.13 35.17
N LYS A 356 -4.38 -1.16 36.42
CA LYS A 356 -5.83 -1.11 36.71
C LYS A 356 -6.45 0.24 36.34
N ALA A 357 -5.76 1.32 36.65
CA ALA A 357 -6.18 2.69 36.27
C ALA A 357 -6.06 2.92 34.76
N LEU A 358 -4.97 2.43 34.16
CA LEU A 358 -4.74 2.51 32.73
C LEU A 358 -5.83 1.80 31.89
N ARG A 359 -6.37 0.66 32.37
CA ARG A 359 -7.48 -0.04 31.69
C ARG A 359 -8.73 0.84 31.54
N LYS A 360 -9.03 1.70 32.53
CA LYS A 360 -10.17 2.62 32.45
C LYS A 360 -9.96 3.68 31.37
N ILE A 361 -8.74 4.22 31.28
CA ILE A 361 -8.39 5.26 30.30
C ILE A 361 -8.32 4.70 28.88
N ARG A 362 -7.94 3.44 28.70
CA ARG A 362 -7.86 2.81 27.38
C ARG A 362 -9.21 2.76 26.65
N SER A 363 -10.35 2.86 27.31
CA SER A 363 -11.62 3.01 26.60
C SER A 363 -11.75 4.38 25.93
N ASP A 364 -11.21 5.43 26.55
CA ASP A 364 -11.26 6.79 26.01
C ASP A 364 -10.14 7.06 24.97
N LEU A 365 -9.10 6.21 24.93
CA LEU A 365 -7.93 6.32 24.07
C LEU A 365 -7.72 5.02 23.28
N GLN A 366 -8.07 5.03 21.99
CA GLN A 366 -8.02 3.86 21.14
C GLN A 366 -7.02 4.04 20.00
N ILE A 367 -6.55 2.91 19.43
CA ILE A 367 -5.65 2.87 18.28
C ILE A 367 -6.18 1.93 17.20
N VAL A 368 -6.10 2.37 15.95
CA VAL A 368 -6.29 1.55 14.75
C VAL A 368 -4.91 1.38 14.10
N PHE A 369 -4.48 0.13 13.95
CA PHE A 369 -3.16 -0.21 13.42
C PHE A 369 -3.13 -0.18 11.90
N GLN A 370 -1.92 0.00 11.35
CA GLN A 370 -1.63 0.07 9.91
C GLN A 370 -2.09 -1.17 9.13
N ASP A 371 -1.92 -2.36 9.68
CA ASP A 371 -2.30 -3.61 9.02
C ASP A 371 -3.65 -4.14 9.54
N PRO A 372 -4.76 -3.94 8.79
CA PRO A 372 -6.05 -4.49 9.17
C PRO A 372 -6.10 -6.03 9.08
N PHE A 373 -5.24 -6.67 8.25
CA PHE A 373 -5.17 -8.12 8.13
C PHE A 373 -4.59 -8.74 9.41
N GLY A 374 -3.46 -8.22 9.89
CA GLY A 374 -2.81 -8.70 11.11
C GLY A 374 -3.54 -8.29 12.39
N SER A 375 -4.35 -7.23 12.35
CA SER A 375 -5.04 -6.71 13.54
C SER A 375 -6.39 -7.36 13.82
N LEU A 376 -7.02 -8.03 12.85
CA LEU A 376 -8.30 -8.72 13.00
C LEU A 376 -8.07 -10.23 13.11
N ASN A 377 -8.64 -10.86 14.15
CA ASN A 377 -8.54 -12.31 14.31
C ASN A 377 -9.33 -13.04 13.21
N PRO A 378 -8.67 -13.80 12.30
CA PRO A 378 -9.35 -14.43 11.16
C PRO A 378 -10.33 -15.55 11.54
N ARG A 379 -10.29 -16.02 12.79
CA ARG A 379 -11.17 -17.08 13.32
C ARG A 379 -12.44 -16.53 13.99
N MET A 380 -12.57 -15.21 14.10
CA MET A 380 -13.72 -14.56 14.72
C MET A 380 -14.57 -13.89 13.65
N THR A 381 -15.87 -13.85 13.88
CA THR A 381 -16.78 -13.05 13.05
C THR A 381 -16.58 -11.56 13.31
N VAL A 382 -17.00 -10.71 12.38
CA VAL A 382 -16.95 -9.25 12.52
C VAL A 382 -17.66 -8.80 13.81
N GLY A 383 -18.83 -9.35 14.11
CA GLY A 383 -19.55 -9.02 15.35
C GLY A 383 -18.76 -9.38 16.60
N GLN A 384 -18.09 -10.53 16.60
CA GLN A 384 -17.22 -10.94 17.73
C GLN A 384 -16.01 -10.03 17.89
N ILE A 385 -15.37 -9.63 16.78
CA ILE A 385 -14.22 -8.71 16.77
C ILE A 385 -14.60 -7.35 17.32
N VAL A 386 -15.72 -6.78 16.86
CA VAL A 386 -16.20 -5.47 17.32
C VAL A 386 -16.60 -5.52 18.80
N ALA A 387 -17.21 -6.63 19.27
CA ALA A 387 -17.63 -6.82 20.64
C ALA A 387 -16.50 -6.96 21.67
N GLU A 388 -15.25 -7.24 21.25
CA GLU A 388 -14.13 -7.52 22.18
C GLU A 388 -13.95 -6.46 23.26
N GLY A 389 -13.98 -5.18 22.86
CA GLY A 389 -13.81 -4.05 23.80
C GLY A 389 -14.94 -3.92 24.81
N LEU A 390 -16.15 -4.35 24.47
CA LEU A 390 -17.32 -4.29 25.35
C LEU A 390 -17.35 -5.42 26.38
N LYS A 391 -16.86 -6.61 26.04
CA LYS A 391 -16.79 -7.76 26.95
C LYS A 391 -15.96 -7.48 28.19
N VAL A 392 -14.99 -6.56 28.09
CA VAL A 392 -14.17 -6.14 29.25
C VAL A 392 -14.98 -5.26 30.23
N LYS A 393 -16.07 -4.62 29.76
CA LYS A 393 -16.91 -3.70 30.55
C LYS A 393 -18.03 -4.40 31.33
N ALA A 394 -18.15 -5.74 31.29
CA ALA A 394 -19.22 -6.51 31.95
C ALA A 394 -20.65 -6.04 31.58
N ILE A 395 -20.87 -5.75 30.31
CA ILE A 395 -22.17 -5.31 29.75
C ILE A 395 -22.98 -6.54 29.39
N ALA A 396 -24.32 -6.47 29.46
CA ALA A 396 -25.21 -7.57 29.10
C ALA A 396 -25.14 -7.90 27.58
N ASP A 397 -25.23 -9.18 27.21
CA ASP A 397 -25.09 -9.64 25.81
C ASP A 397 -26.06 -8.94 24.84
N LYS A 398 -27.29 -8.65 25.28
CA LYS A 398 -28.27 -7.94 24.46
C LYS A 398 -27.81 -6.52 24.13
N GLU A 399 -27.23 -5.84 25.09
CA GLU A 399 -26.72 -4.48 24.93
C GLU A 399 -25.44 -4.49 24.08
N ILE A 400 -24.58 -5.49 24.24
CA ILE A 400 -23.39 -5.68 23.39
C ILE A 400 -23.84 -5.79 21.92
N LYS A 401 -24.84 -6.60 21.62
CA LYS A 401 -25.35 -6.77 20.25
C LYS A 401 -25.81 -5.44 19.65
N GLN A 402 -26.58 -4.66 20.38
CA GLN A 402 -27.06 -3.35 19.92
C GLN A 402 -25.93 -2.35 19.69
N GLN A 403 -24.92 -2.33 20.58
CA GLN A 403 -23.77 -1.44 20.43
C GLN A 403 -22.89 -1.85 19.23
N VAL A 404 -22.73 -3.14 18.96
CA VAL A 404 -22.03 -3.67 17.78
C VAL A 404 -22.75 -3.25 16.49
N GLU A 405 -24.07 -3.43 16.41
CA GLU A 405 -24.88 -3.01 15.26
C GLU A 405 -24.75 -1.50 15.02
N SER A 406 -24.88 -0.70 16.07
CA SER A 406 -24.69 0.76 15.99
C SER A 406 -23.30 1.14 15.52
N ALA A 407 -22.23 0.48 16.00
CA ALA A 407 -20.87 0.75 15.59
C ALA A 407 -20.63 0.39 14.10
N LEU A 408 -21.22 -0.71 13.61
CA LEU A 408 -21.13 -1.09 12.19
C LEU A 408 -21.86 -0.09 11.29
N ILE A 409 -23.04 0.37 11.67
CA ILE A 409 -23.80 1.41 10.95
C ILE A 409 -22.98 2.72 10.89
N LYS A 410 -22.37 3.14 12.00
CA LYS A 410 -21.54 4.36 12.06
C LYS A 410 -20.40 4.33 11.04
N VAL A 411 -19.84 3.16 10.75
CA VAL A 411 -18.78 2.98 9.76
C VAL A 411 -19.30 2.56 8.37
N GLU A 412 -20.60 2.72 8.11
CA GLU A 412 -21.28 2.41 6.83
C GLU A 412 -21.14 0.94 6.41
N LEU A 413 -21.22 0.02 7.35
CA LEU A 413 -21.35 -1.41 7.11
C LEU A 413 -22.78 -1.85 7.45
N ALA A 414 -23.42 -2.63 6.55
CA ALA A 414 -24.77 -3.15 6.76
C ALA A 414 -24.80 -4.18 7.91
N GLU A 415 -25.98 -4.37 8.53
CA GLU A 415 -26.17 -5.33 9.63
C GLU A 415 -25.67 -6.75 9.34
N GLY A 416 -25.86 -7.24 8.13
CA GLY A 416 -25.41 -8.56 7.71
C GLY A 416 -23.90 -8.81 7.83
N PHE A 417 -23.09 -7.75 7.93
CA PHE A 417 -21.64 -7.89 8.07
C PHE A 417 -21.20 -8.51 9.40
N GLN A 418 -22.00 -8.41 10.46
CA GLN A 418 -21.66 -8.98 11.78
C GLN A 418 -21.39 -10.50 11.74
N HIS A 419 -21.96 -11.23 10.78
CA HIS A 419 -21.83 -12.68 10.63
C HIS A 419 -20.67 -13.10 9.72
N ARG A 420 -20.07 -12.18 8.97
CA ARG A 420 -18.96 -12.45 8.07
C ARG A 420 -17.64 -12.60 8.83
N TYR A 421 -16.72 -13.31 8.18
CA TYR A 421 -15.33 -13.41 8.63
C TYR A 421 -14.42 -12.39 7.91
N PRO A 422 -13.28 -12.01 8.48
CA PRO A 422 -12.35 -11.07 7.85
C PRO A 422 -11.93 -11.43 6.42
N HIS A 423 -11.77 -12.71 6.11
CA HIS A 423 -11.37 -13.18 4.77
C HIS A 423 -12.45 -12.97 3.69
N GLU A 424 -13.70 -12.76 4.08
CA GLU A 424 -14.82 -12.47 3.17
C GLU A 424 -14.98 -10.98 2.86
N LEU A 425 -14.09 -10.12 3.42
CA LEU A 425 -14.18 -8.67 3.31
C LEU A 425 -13.10 -8.11 2.39
N SER A 426 -13.44 -7.02 1.66
CA SER A 426 -12.45 -6.20 0.98
C SER A 426 -11.53 -5.46 1.96
N GLY A 427 -10.39 -4.94 1.48
CA GLY A 427 -9.45 -4.15 2.31
C GLY A 427 -10.13 -2.97 3.01
N GLY A 428 -10.93 -2.18 2.28
CA GLY A 428 -11.67 -1.05 2.84
C GLY A 428 -12.73 -1.47 3.87
N GLN A 429 -13.40 -2.61 3.65
CA GLN A 429 -14.37 -3.16 4.62
C GLN A 429 -13.66 -3.63 5.90
N ARG A 430 -12.49 -4.28 5.81
CA ARG A 430 -11.68 -4.64 6.97
C ARG A 430 -11.24 -3.43 7.76
N GLN A 431 -10.84 -2.37 7.08
CA GLN A 431 -10.46 -1.11 7.72
C GLN A 431 -11.65 -0.49 8.48
N ARG A 432 -12.85 -0.51 7.90
CA ARG A 432 -14.08 -0.08 8.58
C ARG A 432 -14.42 -0.95 9.79
N VAL A 433 -14.17 -2.26 9.74
CA VAL A 433 -14.33 -3.16 10.90
C VAL A 433 -13.33 -2.81 12.01
N ALA A 434 -12.05 -2.56 11.67
CA ALA A 434 -11.04 -2.13 12.64
C ALA A 434 -11.43 -0.78 13.30
N LEU A 435 -11.99 0.14 12.51
CA LEU A 435 -12.52 1.41 13.01
C LEU A 435 -13.75 1.19 13.92
N ALA A 436 -14.72 0.32 13.53
CA ALA A 436 -15.88 -0.02 14.35
C ALA A 436 -15.47 -0.62 15.70
N ARG A 437 -14.47 -1.52 15.72
CA ARG A 437 -13.89 -2.10 16.96
C ARG A 437 -13.36 -1.04 17.89
N ALA A 438 -12.72 0.00 17.37
CA ALA A 438 -12.22 1.11 18.17
C ALA A 438 -13.36 2.04 18.65
N LEU A 439 -14.37 2.28 17.80
CA LEU A 439 -15.48 3.20 18.09
C LEU A 439 -16.54 2.64 19.05
N VAL A 440 -16.70 1.31 19.13
CA VAL A 440 -17.73 0.68 19.95
C VAL A 440 -17.60 1.01 21.44
N VAL A 441 -16.39 1.32 21.91
CA VAL A 441 -16.13 1.73 23.30
C VAL A 441 -16.29 3.23 23.54
N GLN A 442 -16.66 4.00 22.51
CA GLN A 442 -16.89 5.46 22.53
C GLN A 442 -15.66 6.25 23.00
N PRO A 443 -14.53 6.18 22.28
CA PRO A 443 -13.30 6.87 22.65
C PRO A 443 -13.43 8.39 22.48
N LYS A 444 -12.59 9.16 23.19
CA LYS A 444 -12.42 10.62 23.01
C LYS A 444 -11.27 10.95 22.08
N LEU A 445 -10.25 10.08 22.05
CA LEU A 445 -9.09 10.19 21.18
C LEU A 445 -8.86 8.87 20.44
N LEU A 446 -8.75 8.98 19.11
CA LEU A 446 -8.45 7.86 18.23
C LEU A 446 -7.12 8.11 17.52
N ILE A 447 -6.17 7.20 17.73
CA ILE A 447 -4.91 7.19 17.00
C ILE A 447 -5.09 6.28 15.79
N LEU A 448 -4.80 6.81 14.61
CA LEU A 448 -4.96 6.14 13.33
C LEU A 448 -3.56 6.00 12.69
N ASP A 449 -3.00 4.80 12.72
CA ASP A 449 -1.67 4.55 12.15
C ASP A 449 -1.83 4.05 10.71
N GLU A 450 -1.59 4.93 9.74
CA GLU A 450 -1.71 4.72 8.30
C GLU A 450 -3.02 4.05 7.84
N PRO A 451 -4.20 4.52 8.25
CA PRO A 451 -5.48 3.83 8.04
C PRO A 451 -5.93 3.81 6.58
N THR A 452 -5.23 4.49 5.68
CA THR A 452 -5.61 4.62 4.27
C THR A 452 -4.52 4.16 3.30
N SER A 453 -3.38 3.68 3.80
CA SER A 453 -2.19 3.38 2.97
C SER A 453 -2.39 2.23 1.97
N ALA A 454 -3.28 1.26 2.28
CA ALA A 454 -3.57 0.10 1.43
C ALA A 454 -4.90 0.26 0.65
N LEU A 455 -5.49 1.46 0.63
CA LEU A 455 -6.77 1.72 -0.03
C LEU A 455 -6.56 2.37 -1.40
N ASP A 456 -7.39 1.99 -2.36
CA ASP A 456 -7.51 2.74 -3.60
C ASP A 456 -8.11 4.15 -3.33
N ARG A 457 -7.93 5.06 -4.28
CA ARG A 457 -8.27 6.47 -4.11
C ARG A 457 -9.74 6.74 -3.81
N THR A 458 -10.65 6.00 -4.42
CA THR A 458 -12.09 6.16 -4.17
C THR A 458 -12.44 5.71 -2.75
N THR A 459 -11.93 4.56 -2.33
CA THR A 459 -12.09 4.04 -0.97
C THR A 459 -11.40 4.95 0.06
N GLN A 460 -10.23 5.51 -0.27
CA GLN A 460 -9.51 6.50 0.54
C GLN A 460 -10.37 7.77 0.75
N LYS A 461 -10.93 8.35 -0.33
CA LYS A 461 -11.83 9.51 -0.26
C LYS A 461 -13.04 9.23 0.63
N ALA A 462 -13.70 8.09 0.44
CA ALA A 462 -14.82 7.66 1.28
C ALA A 462 -14.42 7.50 2.75
N MET A 463 -13.23 6.96 3.03
CA MET A 463 -12.72 6.84 4.41
C MET A 463 -12.47 8.21 5.05
N ILE A 464 -11.90 9.17 4.34
CA ILE A 464 -11.69 10.53 4.85
C ILE A 464 -13.01 11.24 5.13
N GLN A 465 -14.00 11.11 4.25
CA GLN A 465 -15.35 11.64 4.47
C GLN A 465 -16.00 11.01 5.71
N LEU A 466 -15.86 9.69 5.88
CA LEU A 466 -16.32 8.98 7.06
C LEU A 466 -15.66 9.52 8.34
N LEU A 467 -14.32 9.66 8.34
CA LEU A 467 -13.59 10.19 9.51
C LEU A 467 -13.98 11.63 9.84
N ARG A 468 -14.17 12.51 8.83
CA ARG A 468 -14.69 13.87 9.03
C ARG A 468 -16.06 13.86 9.69
N ARG A 469 -16.99 13.05 9.18
CA ARG A 469 -18.33 12.91 9.76
C ARG A 469 -18.28 12.41 11.20
N LEU A 470 -17.50 11.35 11.48
CA LEU A 470 -17.34 10.82 12.83
C LEU A 470 -16.71 11.86 13.78
N GLN A 471 -15.77 12.66 13.31
CA GLN A 471 -15.19 13.75 14.09
C GLN A 471 -16.26 14.79 14.48
N GLN A 472 -17.20 15.09 13.58
CA GLN A 472 -18.29 16.04 13.82
C GLN A 472 -19.36 15.48 14.76
N THR A 473 -19.84 14.26 14.46
CA THR A 473 -20.98 13.66 15.16
C THR A 473 -20.63 13.07 16.51
N GLU A 474 -19.43 12.51 16.65
CA GLU A 474 -18.97 11.85 17.89
C GLU A 474 -17.97 12.71 18.68
N HIS A 475 -17.68 13.94 18.22
CA HIS A 475 -16.70 14.85 18.82
C HIS A 475 -15.31 14.23 19.06
N LEU A 476 -14.88 13.36 18.14
CA LEU A 476 -13.62 12.64 18.22
C LEU A 476 -12.44 13.57 17.96
N SER A 477 -11.36 13.36 18.70
CA SER A 477 -10.06 13.93 18.38
C SER A 477 -9.19 12.87 17.71
N TYR A 478 -8.32 13.27 16.78
CA TYR A 478 -7.47 12.35 16.05
C TYR A 478 -5.98 12.64 16.22
N ILE A 479 -5.20 11.59 16.32
CA ILE A 479 -3.80 11.59 15.90
C ILE A 479 -3.74 10.71 14.64
N PHE A 480 -3.45 11.33 13.50
CA PHE A 480 -3.50 10.70 12.19
C PHE A 480 -2.10 10.58 11.62
N ILE A 481 -1.57 9.36 11.54
CA ILE A 481 -0.28 9.08 10.95
C ILE A 481 -0.49 8.70 9.49
N SER A 482 0.21 9.39 8.59
CA SER A 482 0.17 9.10 7.15
C SER A 482 1.44 9.59 6.47
N HIS A 483 1.75 8.97 5.34
CA HIS A 483 2.75 9.47 4.39
C HIS A 483 2.09 10.25 3.23
N ASP A 484 0.75 10.20 3.10
CA ASP A 484 -0.01 10.96 2.09
C ASP A 484 -0.39 12.34 2.61
N LEU A 485 0.32 13.36 2.12
CA LEU A 485 0.12 14.75 2.52
C LEU A 485 -1.27 15.29 2.12
N ASN A 486 -1.89 14.80 1.02
CA ASN A 486 -3.23 15.23 0.62
C ASN A 486 -4.29 14.78 1.62
N VAL A 487 -4.14 13.58 2.16
CA VAL A 487 -5.01 13.05 3.21
C VAL A 487 -4.84 13.84 4.50
N VAL A 488 -3.60 14.14 4.87
CA VAL A 488 -3.29 14.96 6.06
C VAL A 488 -3.88 16.37 5.91
N LYS A 489 -3.70 17.02 4.77
CA LYS A 489 -4.32 18.30 4.43
C LYS A 489 -5.82 18.28 4.62
N ALA A 490 -6.45 17.19 4.17
CA ALA A 490 -7.89 17.03 4.18
C ALA A 490 -8.52 16.81 5.57
N LEU A 491 -7.80 16.17 6.49
CA LEU A 491 -8.35 15.76 7.79
C LEU A 491 -7.76 16.50 8.98
N CYS A 492 -6.50 16.94 8.90
CA CYS A 492 -5.74 17.43 10.05
C CYS A 492 -5.69 18.95 10.13
N HIS A 493 -5.81 19.50 11.34
CA HIS A 493 -5.77 20.95 11.61
C HIS A 493 -4.32 21.43 11.82
N LYS A 494 -3.48 20.54 12.38
CA LYS A 494 -2.04 20.75 12.58
C LYS A 494 -1.26 19.57 12.02
N VAL A 495 -0.02 19.82 11.64
CA VAL A 495 0.91 18.81 11.14
C VAL A 495 2.21 18.85 11.94
N MET A 496 2.68 17.66 12.29
CA MET A 496 3.98 17.41 12.89
C MET A 496 4.83 16.58 11.93
N VAL A 497 5.99 17.07 11.57
CA VAL A 497 6.95 16.35 10.71
C VAL A 497 8.01 15.71 11.59
N LEU A 498 8.11 14.38 11.53
CA LEU A 498 9.11 13.58 12.22
C LEU A 498 10.24 13.16 11.26
N ARG A 499 11.48 13.42 11.67
CA ARG A 499 12.68 12.98 10.96
C ARG A 499 13.76 12.55 11.96
N HIS A 500 14.34 11.34 11.76
CA HIS A 500 15.37 10.78 12.64
C HIS A 500 15.01 10.87 14.13
N ALA A 501 13.81 10.40 14.49
CA ALA A 501 13.25 10.39 15.84
C ALA A 501 12.92 11.77 16.46
N LYS A 502 13.11 12.89 15.74
CA LYS A 502 12.89 14.26 16.22
C LYS A 502 11.77 14.96 15.44
N VAL A 503 11.12 15.91 16.11
CA VAL A 503 10.20 16.85 15.46
C VAL A 503 11.03 17.92 14.76
N VAL A 504 10.90 18.01 13.44
CA VAL A 504 11.58 19.05 12.64
C VAL A 504 10.65 20.21 12.33
N GLU A 505 9.34 19.97 12.35
CA GLU A 505 8.33 20.98 12.06
C GLU A 505 7.03 20.65 12.81
N TYR A 506 6.34 21.66 13.34
CA TYR A 506 5.04 21.55 13.99
C TYR A 506 4.28 22.85 13.82
N GLN A 507 3.22 22.83 12.97
CA GLN A 507 2.50 24.03 12.59
C GLN A 507 1.07 23.74 12.12
N PRO A 508 0.20 24.75 11.98
CA PRO A 508 -1.11 24.61 11.33
C PRO A 508 -0.97 24.08 9.91
N THR A 509 -1.89 23.20 9.52
CA THR A 509 -1.88 22.56 8.19
C THR A 509 -1.92 23.58 7.05
N GLU A 510 -2.72 24.65 7.19
CA GLU A 510 -2.81 25.72 6.18
C GLU A 510 -1.47 26.42 5.93
N GLN A 511 -0.64 26.59 6.96
CA GLN A 511 0.67 27.23 6.81
C GLN A 511 1.66 26.32 6.08
N LEU A 512 1.61 25.01 6.32
CA LEU A 512 2.49 24.05 5.66
C LEU A 512 2.21 23.93 4.16
N PHE A 513 0.93 24.02 3.76
CA PHE A 513 0.53 23.78 2.37
C PHE A 513 0.37 25.06 1.52
N ASN A 514 0.42 26.25 2.12
CA ASN A 514 0.37 27.53 1.44
C ASN A 514 1.74 28.23 1.40
N ALA A 515 2.78 27.62 1.99
CA ALA A 515 4.16 28.05 1.89
C ALA A 515 4.81 27.44 0.64
#